data_5fde165538e373dd79ca0bdcc03145e9
#
_entry.id   5fde165538e373dd79ca0bdcc03145e9
#
_cell.length_a   1.000
_cell.length_b   1.000
_cell.length_c   1.000
_cell.angle_alpha   90.00
_cell.angle_beta   90.00
_cell.angle_gamma   90.00
#
_symmetry.space_group_name_H-M   'P 1'
#
loop_
_entity.id
_entity.type
_entity.pdbx_description
1 polymer ?
#
loop_
_entity_poly.entity_id
_entity_poly.type
_entity_poly.pdbx_seq_one_letter_code
_entity_poly.pdbx_strand_id
1 'polypeptide(L)'
;MQLKAERVEKVPLTPFVEKVGFPLTKKPIEVLQINLGKRCNLACSHCHVEAGPQRREELSPELCTQLIEIIRRFEQIKTIDLTGGAPEMLYGFKPLVAAARGEGKEVIVRSNLTIYFEPGYEDIPEYCRRHGVRIVASLPCYLADNVDKMRGHGVYDASIRALLQLNALGYGSNPDLILDLVYNPQLPPGEKFSLPPDQAKLEKDYKEFLLAHFGIKFNHLLTITNLPIGRTKLHLKRRNLYESYLQFLEANYNGDTVEPLMCRSQLSIDYLGNVYDCDFNQMEGLRSRSPKGMVTVGMLLAKSSLDVIEEVGTAPYCYGCTAGCGSSCGGALV
;
A
#
# COMPACT_ATOMS: atom_id res chain seq x y z
N MET A 1 34.52 34.11 19.23
CA MET A 1 35.04 32.85 18.68
C MET A 1 33.86 32.13 18.04
N GLN A 2 33.67 32.35 16.73
CA GLN A 2 32.58 31.70 15.97
C GLN A 2 32.98 30.25 15.71
N LEU A 3 32.26 29.29 16.28
CA LEU A 3 32.36 27.89 15.95
C LEU A 3 31.90 27.72 14.49
N LYS A 4 32.82 27.41 13.59
CA LYS A 4 32.51 26.92 12.24
C LYS A 4 31.75 25.63 12.41
N ALA A 5 30.48 25.58 11.95
CA ALA A 5 29.78 24.34 11.77
C ALA A 5 30.58 23.47 10.79
N GLU A 6 31.16 22.40 11.28
CA GLU A 6 31.77 21.37 10.43
C GLU A 6 30.66 20.86 9.49
N ARG A 7 30.88 21.03 8.18
CA ARG A 7 30.08 20.34 7.17
C ARG A 7 30.38 18.85 7.32
N VAL A 8 29.44 18.12 7.91
CA VAL A 8 29.42 16.67 7.80
C VAL A 8 29.39 16.37 6.30
N GLU A 9 30.44 15.78 5.75
CA GLU A 9 30.47 15.31 4.37
C GLU A 9 29.30 14.35 4.20
N LYS A 10 28.36 14.70 3.33
CA LYS A 10 27.23 13.82 3.00
C LYS A 10 27.77 12.66 2.19
N VAL A 11 27.85 11.48 2.79
CA VAL A 11 28.16 10.24 2.08
C VAL A 11 27.08 10.03 1.01
N PRO A 12 27.44 9.92 -0.27
CA PRO A 12 26.46 9.66 -1.32
C PRO A 12 25.79 8.32 -1.10
N LEU A 13 24.48 8.28 -1.36
CA LEU A 13 23.69 7.04 -1.29
C LEU A 13 24.16 6.07 -2.38
N THR A 14 24.35 4.80 -2.03
CA THR A 14 24.61 3.75 -3.02
C THR A 14 23.36 3.53 -3.88
N PRO A 15 23.45 3.49 -5.22
CA PRO A 15 22.32 3.10 -6.05
C PRO A 15 21.75 1.75 -5.62
N PHE A 16 20.44 1.63 -5.50
CA PHE A 16 19.81 0.45 -4.91
C PHE A 16 20.19 -0.85 -5.64
N VAL A 17 20.26 -0.83 -6.98
CA VAL A 17 20.66 -2.00 -7.77
C VAL A 17 22.10 -2.43 -7.50
N GLU A 18 23.00 -1.49 -7.23
CA GLU A 18 24.40 -1.78 -6.86
C GLU A 18 24.47 -2.40 -5.45
N LYS A 19 23.62 -1.95 -4.53
CA LYS A 19 23.54 -2.51 -3.18
C LYS A 19 23.01 -3.95 -3.19
N VAL A 20 22.04 -4.24 -4.07
CA VAL A 20 21.52 -5.60 -4.30
C VAL A 20 22.56 -6.49 -5.00
N GLY A 21 23.39 -5.91 -5.89
CA GLY A 21 24.45 -6.61 -6.64
C GLY A 21 24.00 -7.24 -7.96
N PHE A 22 22.71 -7.17 -8.30
CA PHE A 22 22.14 -7.65 -9.56
C PHE A 22 20.83 -6.92 -9.90
N PRO A 23 20.45 -6.83 -11.19
CA PRO A 23 19.15 -6.29 -11.58
C PRO A 23 17.99 -7.12 -11.01
N LEU A 24 16.98 -6.46 -10.47
CA LEU A 24 15.77 -7.15 -10.03
C LEU A 24 14.93 -7.56 -11.24
N THR A 25 14.77 -8.85 -11.46
CA THR A 25 13.96 -9.40 -12.54
C THR A 25 12.53 -9.70 -12.07
N LYS A 26 11.58 -9.63 -12.98
CA LYS A 26 10.21 -10.09 -12.75
C LYS A 26 10.16 -11.61 -12.57
N LYS A 27 9.27 -12.03 -11.69
CA LYS A 27 8.74 -13.40 -11.55
C LYS A 27 7.40 -13.47 -12.28
N PRO A 28 6.77 -14.65 -12.40
CA PRO A 28 5.39 -14.72 -12.87
C PRO A 28 4.50 -13.72 -12.12
N ILE A 29 3.71 -12.96 -12.87
CA ILE A 29 2.83 -11.93 -12.29
C ILE A 29 1.57 -12.61 -11.74
N GLU A 30 1.41 -12.59 -10.44
CA GLU A 30 0.28 -13.18 -9.73
C GLU A 30 -0.65 -12.14 -9.10
N VAL A 31 -0.15 -10.92 -8.86
CA VAL A 31 -0.92 -9.83 -8.25
C VAL A 31 -1.09 -8.68 -9.23
N LEU A 32 -2.33 -8.26 -9.43
CA LEU A 32 -2.66 -7.03 -10.12
C LEU A 32 -3.22 -6.03 -9.11
N GLN A 33 -2.40 -5.04 -8.78
CA GLN A 33 -2.83 -3.93 -7.95
C GLN A 33 -3.39 -2.83 -8.84
N ILE A 34 -4.57 -2.31 -8.50
CA ILE A 34 -5.26 -1.28 -9.26
C ILE A 34 -5.53 -0.08 -8.36
N ASN A 35 -4.91 1.04 -8.68
CA ASN A 35 -5.20 2.32 -8.04
C ASN A 35 -6.36 2.99 -8.78
N LEU A 36 -7.53 2.99 -8.15
CA LEU A 36 -8.77 3.49 -8.75
C LEU A 36 -8.84 5.01 -8.86
N GLY A 37 -7.97 5.74 -8.16
CA GLY A 37 -7.95 7.20 -8.16
C GLY A 37 -7.45 7.79 -6.85
N LYS A 38 -7.62 9.10 -6.68
CA LYS A 38 -7.10 9.83 -5.51
C LYS A 38 -8.19 10.44 -4.62
N ARG A 39 -9.48 10.28 -4.95
CA ARG A 39 -10.57 10.76 -4.10
C ARG A 39 -10.64 9.92 -2.82
N CYS A 40 -10.73 10.60 -1.67
CA CYS A 40 -10.79 10.00 -0.35
C CYS A 40 -11.53 10.95 0.60
N ASN A 41 -12.28 10.42 1.55
CA ASN A 41 -12.89 11.24 2.61
C ASN A 41 -11.89 11.71 3.67
N LEU A 42 -10.66 11.19 3.68
CA LEU A 42 -9.57 11.57 4.60
C LEU A 42 -8.39 12.24 3.88
N ALA A 43 -7.58 13.00 4.63
CA ALA A 43 -6.35 13.66 4.17
C ALA A 43 -5.16 13.34 5.08
N CYS A 44 -4.85 12.05 5.27
CA CYS A 44 -3.83 11.55 6.20
C CYS A 44 -2.44 12.15 5.94
N SER A 45 -1.70 12.47 7.01
CA SER A 45 -0.39 13.13 6.94
C SER A 45 0.71 12.26 6.29
N HIS A 46 0.59 10.94 6.35
CA HIS A 46 1.54 9.95 5.80
C HIS A 46 1.10 9.35 4.45
N CYS A 47 0.03 9.86 3.85
CA CYS A 47 -0.54 9.27 2.63
C CYS A 47 0.44 9.35 1.46
N HIS A 48 0.91 8.19 0.98
CA HIS A 48 1.81 8.11 -0.16
C HIS A 48 1.11 8.41 -1.49
N VAL A 49 -0.20 8.12 -1.60
CA VAL A 49 -1.03 8.42 -2.78
C VAL A 49 -1.35 9.91 -2.91
N GLU A 50 -1.20 10.69 -1.83
CA GLU A 50 -1.61 12.10 -1.74
C GLU A 50 -3.12 12.29 -2.00
N ALA A 51 -3.90 11.32 -1.55
CA ALA A 51 -5.35 11.32 -1.66
C ALA A 51 -6.03 12.35 -0.76
N GLY A 52 -7.27 12.70 -1.07
CA GLY A 52 -8.02 13.65 -0.25
C GLY A 52 -9.40 13.99 -0.79
N PRO A 53 -10.21 14.72 0.01
CA PRO A 53 -11.60 15.04 -0.34
C PRO A 53 -11.76 15.95 -1.57
N GLN A 54 -10.72 16.75 -1.87
CA GLN A 54 -10.75 17.66 -3.00
C GLN A 54 -10.20 17.05 -4.30
N ARG A 55 -9.68 15.82 -4.24
CA ARG A 55 -9.15 15.12 -5.42
C ARG A 55 -10.30 14.63 -6.28
N ARG A 56 -10.07 14.59 -7.61
CA ARG A 56 -11.08 14.21 -8.62
C ARG A 56 -10.59 13.10 -9.55
N GLU A 57 -9.34 12.73 -9.44
CA GLU A 57 -8.74 11.68 -10.24
C GLU A 57 -9.43 10.35 -9.96
N GLU A 58 -9.91 9.73 -11.01
CA GLU A 58 -10.69 8.49 -10.97
C GLU A 58 -10.52 7.71 -12.27
N LEU A 59 -10.61 6.40 -12.15
CA LEU A 59 -10.65 5.44 -13.24
C LEU A 59 -11.83 5.73 -14.17
N SER A 60 -11.58 5.79 -15.50
CA SER A 60 -12.67 5.94 -16.48
C SER A 60 -13.45 4.63 -16.69
N PRO A 61 -14.73 4.69 -17.14
CA PRO A 61 -15.50 3.50 -17.49
C PRO A 61 -14.84 2.63 -18.56
N GLU A 62 -14.18 3.24 -19.54
CA GLU A 62 -13.49 2.56 -20.64
C GLU A 62 -12.29 1.77 -20.10
N LEU A 63 -11.49 2.40 -19.24
CA LEU A 63 -10.36 1.73 -18.62
C LEU A 63 -10.83 0.63 -17.64
N CYS A 64 -11.93 0.85 -16.93
CA CYS A 64 -12.53 -0.18 -16.09
C CYS A 64 -12.90 -1.44 -16.93
N THR A 65 -13.48 -1.24 -18.12
CA THR A 65 -13.79 -2.34 -19.04
C THR A 65 -12.53 -3.07 -19.50
N GLN A 66 -11.46 -2.35 -19.84
CA GLN A 66 -10.18 -2.94 -20.21
C GLN A 66 -9.55 -3.75 -19.05
N LEU A 67 -9.65 -3.26 -17.82
CA LEU A 67 -9.15 -3.96 -16.64
C LEU A 67 -9.95 -5.24 -16.35
N ILE A 68 -11.26 -5.21 -16.54
CA ILE A 68 -12.11 -6.41 -16.48
C ILE A 68 -11.67 -7.44 -17.53
N GLU A 69 -11.33 -7.00 -18.75
CA GLU A 69 -10.80 -7.90 -19.77
C GLU A 69 -9.45 -8.50 -19.36
N ILE A 70 -8.53 -7.73 -18.77
CA ILE A 70 -7.28 -8.26 -18.20
C ILE A 70 -7.56 -9.31 -17.13
N ILE A 71 -8.47 -9.03 -16.20
CA ILE A 71 -8.84 -9.95 -15.11
C ILE A 71 -9.33 -11.29 -15.65
N ARG A 72 -10.12 -11.26 -16.71
CA ARG A 72 -10.67 -12.47 -17.38
C ARG A 72 -9.64 -13.23 -18.20
N ARG A 73 -8.81 -12.50 -18.94
CA ARG A 73 -7.86 -13.07 -19.90
C ARG A 73 -6.66 -13.77 -19.25
N PHE A 74 -6.15 -13.20 -18.16
CA PHE A 74 -4.90 -13.66 -17.55
C PHE A 74 -5.16 -14.52 -16.30
N GLU A 75 -5.22 -15.85 -16.51
CA GLU A 75 -5.44 -16.83 -15.43
C GLU A 75 -4.31 -16.85 -14.39
N GLN A 76 -3.09 -16.46 -14.78
CA GLN A 76 -1.94 -16.35 -13.88
C GLN A 76 -2.13 -15.32 -12.77
N ILE A 77 -2.95 -14.28 -12.98
CA ILE A 77 -3.32 -13.35 -11.92
C ILE A 77 -4.22 -14.09 -10.93
N LYS A 78 -3.79 -14.17 -9.68
CA LYS A 78 -4.52 -14.82 -8.58
C LYS A 78 -5.23 -13.82 -7.70
N THR A 79 -4.63 -12.62 -7.52
CA THR A 79 -5.11 -11.60 -6.60
C THR A 79 -5.31 -10.26 -7.31
N ILE A 80 -6.44 -9.63 -7.07
CA ILE A 80 -6.73 -8.24 -7.44
C ILE A 80 -6.72 -7.40 -6.17
N ASP A 81 -5.76 -6.46 -6.07
CA ASP A 81 -5.57 -5.57 -4.92
C ASP A 81 -6.06 -4.17 -5.27
N LEU A 82 -7.23 -3.79 -4.78
CA LEU A 82 -7.86 -2.50 -5.04
C LEU A 82 -7.38 -1.46 -4.02
N THR A 83 -6.76 -0.40 -4.53
CA THR A 83 -6.15 0.67 -3.75
C THR A 83 -6.47 2.04 -4.34
N GLY A 84 -5.88 3.09 -3.77
CA GLY A 84 -6.05 4.48 -4.20
C GLY A 84 -6.26 5.42 -3.04
N GLY A 85 -7.24 6.31 -3.16
CA GLY A 85 -7.72 7.13 -2.05
C GLY A 85 -8.58 6.30 -1.09
N ALA A 86 -9.88 6.38 -1.22
CA ALA A 86 -10.83 5.39 -0.70
C ALA A 86 -11.40 4.63 -1.91
N PRO A 87 -10.91 3.43 -2.23
CA PRO A 87 -11.32 2.72 -3.44
C PRO A 87 -12.83 2.50 -3.51
N GLU A 88 -13.48 2.34 -2.38
CA GLU A 88 -14.93 2.15 -2.24
C GLU A 88 -15.75 3.34 -2.77
N MET A 89 -15.15 4.56 -2.79
CA MET A 89 -15.79 5.77 -3.33
C MET A 89 -15.76 5.86 -4.85
N LEU A 90 -15.00 4.99 -5.52
CA LEU A 90 -14.62 5.16 -6.91
C LEU A 90 -15.43 4.22 -7.81
N TYR A 91 -15.76 4.70 -9.03
CA TYR A 91 -16.62 4.01 -9.99
C TYR A 91 -16.23 2.54 -10.21
N GLY A 92 -14.93 2.26 -10.37
CA GLY A 92 -14.43 0.92 -10.69
C GLY A 92 -14.54 -0.10 -9.56
N PHE A 93 -14.82 0.29 -8.32
CA PHE A 93 -14.77 -0.60 -7.17
C PHE A 93 -15.69 -1.83 -7.33
N LYS A 94 -17.00 -1.61 -7.35
CA LYS A 94 -17.97 -2.70 -7.44
C LYS A 94 -17.84 -3.54 -8.73
N PRO A 95 -17.70 -2.95 -9.93
CA PRO A 95 -17.50 -3.72 -11.16
C PRO A 95 -16.26 -4.61 -11.16
N LEU A 96 -15.11 -4.12 -10.65
CA LEU A 96 -13.87 -4.89 -10.61
C LEU A 96 -13.93 -6.02 -9.57
N VAL A 97 -14.53 -5.77 -8.38
CA VAL A 97 -14.80 -6.83 -7.39
C VAL A 97 -15.64 -7.94 -8.00
N ALA A 98 -16.77 -7.59 -8.61
CA ALA A 98 -17.68 -8.57 -9.20
C ALA A 98 -17.00 -9.38 -10.32
N ALA A 99 -16.26 -8.73 -11.20
CA ALA A 99 -15.51 -9.39 -12.28
C ALA A 99 -14.43 -10.34 -11.72
N ALA A 100 -13.62 -9.89 -10.77
CA ALA A 100 -12.54 -10.69 -10.20
C ALA A 100 -13.08 -11.91 -9.44
N ARG A 101 -14.13 -11.74 -8.65
CA ARG A 101 -14.76 -12.86 -7.93
C ARG A 101 -15.47 -13.83 -8.87
N GLY A 102 -16.05 -13.32 -9.98
CA GLY A 102 -16.63 -14.16 -11.04
C GLY A 102 -15.60 -15.08 -11.72
N GLU A 103 -14.34 -14.65 -11.77
CA GLU A 103 -13.21 -15.44 -12.29
C GLU A 103 -12.48 -16.23 -11.17
N GLY A 104 -13.05 -16.33 -9.97
CA GLY A 104 -12.47 -17.08 -8.84
C GLY A 104 -11.21 -16.47 -8.23
N LYS A 105 -10.87 -15.22 -8.54
CA LYS A 105 -9.68 -14.55 -8.02
C LYS A 105 -9.91 -14.01 -6.60
N GLU A 106 -8.86 -13.98 -5.78
CA GLU A 106 -8.88 -13.25 -4.52
C GLU A 106 -9.02 -11.75 -4.81
N VAL A 107 -9.82 -11.07 -4.00
CA VAL A 107 -9.92 -9.61 -4.03
C VAL A 107 -9.54 -9.04 -2.68
N ILE A 108 -8.59 -8.10 -2.70
CA ILE A 108 -8.18 -7.31 -1.55
C ILE A 108 -8.69 -5.88 -1.74
N VAL A 109 -9.24 -5.27 -0.70
CA VAL A 109 -9.50 -3.83 -0.64
C VAL A 109 -8.69 -3.20 0.49
N ARG A 110 -8.02 -2.08 0.18
CA ARG A 110 -7.29 -1.29 1.17
C ARG A 110 -8.17 -0.18 1.70
N SER A 111 -8.91 -0.51 2.78
CA SER A 111 -9.94 0.36 3.34
C SER A 111 -9.41 1.30 4.41
N ASN A 112 -9.92 2.53 4.40
CA ASN A 112 -9.68 3.48 5.48
C ASN A 112 -10.67 3.33 6.64
N LEU A 113 -11.64 2.42 6.53
CA LEU A 113 -12.70 2.10 7.50
C LEU A 113 -13.77 3.20 7.66
N THR A 114 -13.38 4.47 7.71
CA THR A 114 -14.32 5.58 7.98
C THR A 114 -15.33 5.79 6.85
N ILE A 115 -15.00 5.26 5.66
CA ILE A 115 -15.87 5.34 4.48
C ILE A 115 -17.23 4.68 4.70
N TYR A 116 -17.35 3.69 5.57
CA TYR A 116 -18.58 2.96 5.84
C TYR A 116 -19.66 3.83 6.52
N PHE A 117 -19.28 5.01 7.02
CA PHE A 117 -20.18 5.98 7.65
C PHE A 117 -20.43 7.22 6.79
N GLU A 118 -19.87 7.26 5.60
CA GLU A 118 -20.18 8.32 4.64
C GLU A 118 -21.49 8.01 3.91
N PRO A 119 -22.35 9.02 3.67
CA PRO A 119 -23.61 8.82 2.99
C PRO A 119 -23.47 8.13 1.63
N GLY A 120 -24.19 7.03 1.43
CA GLY A 120 -24.19 6.23 0.20
C GLY A 120 -23.14 5.11 0.13
N TYR A 121 -22.39 4.89 1.22
CA TYR A 121 -21.38 3.83 1.31
C TYR A 121 -21.64 2.83 2.45
N GLU A 122 -22.79 2.93 3.10
CA GLU A 122 -23.18 2.10 4.25
C GLU A 122 -23.35 0.62 3.87
N ASP A 123 -23.59 0.33 2.59
CA ASP A 123 -23.75 -1.03 2.07
C ASP A 123 -22.42 -1.74 1.79
N ILE A 124 -21.29 -1.02 1.79
CA ILE A 124 -19.98 -1.55 1.41
C ILE A 124 -19.53 -2.74 2.28
N PRO A 125 -19.64 -2.71 3.63
CA PRO A 125 -19.24 -3.86 4.44
C PRO A 125 -20.00 -5.14 4.06
N GLU A 126 -21.31 -5.04 3.85
CA GLU A 126 -22.13 -6.18 3.43
C GLU A 126 -21.86 -6.59 1.99
N TYR A 127 -21.59 -5.64 1.09
CA TYR A 127 -21.14 -5.93 -0.27
C TYR A 127 -19.84 -6.75 -0.26
N CYS A 128 -18.84 -6.32 0.50
CA CYS A 128 -17.56 -7.02 0.65
C CYS A 128 -17.75 -8.43 1.23
N ARG A 129 -18.61 -8.58 2.26
CA ARG A 129 -18.94 -9.88 2.86
C ARG A 129 -19.52 -10.83 1.81
N ARG A 130 -20.54 -10.41 1.07
CA ARG A 130 -21.20 -11.25 0.05
C ARG A 130 -20.24 -11.71 -1.06
N HIS A 131 -19.22 -10.93 -1.38
CA HIS A 131 -18.25 -11.26 -2.39
C HIS A 131 -16.97 -11.91 -1.81
N GLY A 132 -16.88 -12.16 -0.49
CA GLY A 132 -15.69 -12.73 0.14
C GLY A 132 -14.44 -11.87 -0.11
N VAL A 133 -14.58 -10.54 -0.05
CA VAL A 133 -13.47 -9.59 -0.24
C VAL A 133 -12.61 -9.57 1.02
N ARG A 134 -11.31 -9.75 0.90
CA ARG A 134 -10.35 -9.56 1.99
C ARG A 134 -10.19 -8.06 2.26
N ILE A 135 -10.34 -7.65 3.50
CA ILE A 135 -10.21 -6.26 3.90
C ILE A 135 -8.87 -6.04 4.58
N VAL A 136 -8.05 -5.16 4.02
CA VAL A 136 -6.80 -4.67 4.61
C VAL A 136 -7.07 -3.26 5.14
N ALA A 137 -7.30 -3.18 6.44
CA ALA A 137 -7.82 -1.99 7.09
C ALA A 137 -6.71 -1.13 7.71
N SER A 138 -6.75 0.17 7.45
CA SER A 138 -5.77 1.11 7.98
C SER A 138 -6.06 1.45 9.45
N LEU A 139 -5.32 0.84 10.38
CA LEU A 139 -5.29 1.22 11.80
C LEU A 139 -3.82 1.38 12.23
N PRO A 140 -3.18 2.53 11.97
CA PRO A 140 -1.74 2.70 12.12
C PRO A 140 -1.23 2.61 13.57
N CYS A 141 -2.12 2.68 14.54
CA CYS A 141 -1.84 2.44 15.96
C CYS A 141 -3.11 1.95 16.66
N TYR A 142 -2.96 1.19 17.76
CA TYR A 142 -4.10 0.84 18.63
C TYR A 142 -4.41 1.92 19.68
N LEU A 143 -3.63 3.02 19.74
CA LEU A 143 -3.84 4.16 20.62
C LEU A 143 -4.49 5.32 19.84
N ALA A 144 -5.58 5.85 20.38
CA ALA A 144 -6.42 6.88 19.76
C ALA A 144 -5.62 8.14 19.33
N ASP A 145 -4.85 8.72 20.25
CA ASP A 145 -4.08 9.94 19.97
C ASP A 145 -3.14 9.82 18.78
N ASN A 146 -2.53 8.64 18.59
CA ASN A 146 -1.61 8.40 17.51
C ASN A 146 -2.33 8.30 16.17
N VAL A 147 -3.49 7.64 16.13
CA VAL A 147 -4.32 7.53 14.92
C VAL A 147 -4.84 8.90 14.51
N ASP A 148 -5.42 9.64 15.44
CA ASP A 148 -6.02 10.94 15.17
C ASP A 148 -4.96 11.99 14.72
N LYS A 149 -3.76 11.97 15.28
CA LYS A 149 -2.62 12.79 14.80
C LYS A 149 -2.23 12.48 13.36
N MET A 150 -2.33 11.24 12.92
CA MET A 150 -1.92 10.81 11.59
C MET A 150 -3.02 10.96 10.55
N ARG A 151 -4.28 10.74 10.93
CA ARG A 151 -5.40 10.57 10.01
C ARG A 151 -6.49 11.62 10.13
N GLY A 152 -6.58 12.31 11.27
CA GLY A 152 -7.60 13.32 11.57
C GLY A 152 -8.41 12.99 12.81
N HIS A 153 -8.99 14.02 13.43
CA HIS A 153 -9.76 13.89 14.65
C HIS A 153 -10.99 12.99 14.48
N GLY A 154 -11.22 12.09 15.44
CA GLY A 154 -12.36 11.15 15.45
C GLY A 154 -12.19 9.95 14.51
N VAL A 155 -11.08 9.84 13.77
CA VAL A 155 -10.84 8.71 12.87
C VAL A 155 -10.64 7.41 13.66
N TYR A 156 -10.05 7.49 14.86
CA TYR A 156 -9.92 6.31 15.71
C TYR A 156 -11.27 5.71 16.09
N ASP A 157 -12.17 6.51 16.64
CA ASP A 157 -13.48 6.03 17.08
C ASP A 157 -14.33 5.51 15.92
N ALA A 158 -14.27 6.17 14.76
CA ALA A 158 -14.91 5.69 13.55
C ALA A 158 -14.31 4.34 13.09
N SER A 159 -12.98 4.19 13.17
CA SER A 159 -12.32 2.93 12.82
C SER A 159 -12.71 1.78 13.77
N ILE A 160 -12.79 2.02 15.08
CA ILE A 160 -13.25 1.02 16.06
C ILE A 160 -14.69 0.59 15.75
N ARG A 161 -15.60 1.52 15.48
CA ARG A 161 -16.99 1.21 15.11
C ARG A 161 -17.06 0.38 13.82
N ALA A 162 -16.25 0.70 12.82
CA ALA A 162 -16.20 -0.05 11.57
C ALA A 162 -15.69 -1.49 11.78
N LEU A 163 -14.65 -1.66 12.61
CA LEU A 163 -14.11 -2.99 12.95
C LEU A 163 -15.16 -3.84 13.69
N LEU A 164 -15.92 -3.25 14.60
CA LEU A 164 -17.05 -3.94 15.28
C LEU A 164 -18.14 -4.34 14.27
N GLN A 165 -18.49 -3.47 13.32
CA GLN A 165 -19.42 -3.77 12.24
C GLN A 165 -18.93 -4.94 11.37
N LEU A 166 -17.67 -4.94 10.99
CA LEU A 166 -17.04 -6.02 10.21
C LEU A 166 -17.03 -7.35 11.00
N ASN A 167 -16.69 -7.31 12.28
CA ASN A 167 -16.75 -8.50 13.14
C ASN A 167 -18.18 -9.07 13.26
N ALA A 168 -19.20 -8.20 13.37
CA ALA A 168 -20.60 -8.63 13.37
C ALA A 168 -21.01 -9.33 12.06
N LEU A 169 -20.36 -9.00 10.94
CA LEU A 169 -20.52 -9.65 9.63
C LEU A 169 -19.69 -10.94 9.48
N GLY A 170 -18.88 -11.29 10.49
CA GLY A 170 -18.05 -12.51 10.50
C GLY A 170 -16.57 -12.30 10.16
N TYR A 171 -16.15 -11.11 9.73
CA TYR A 171 -14.74 -10.81 9.47
C TYR A 171 -13.86 -11.03 10.72
N GLY A 172 -12.64 -11.53 10.51
CA GLY A 172 -11.71 -11.81 11.59
C GLY A 172 -12.01 -13.08 12.41
N SER A 173 -13.12 -13.78 12.11
CA SER A 173 -13.52 -15.02 12.79
C SER A 173 -13.89 -16.13 11.79
N ASN A 174 -14.55 -15.79 10.67
CA ASN A 174 -14.83 -16.72 9.58
C ASN A 174 -13.57 -16.83 8.69
N PRO A 175 -13.07 -18.05 8.38
CA PRO A 175 -11.88 -18.24 7.56
C PRO A 175 -12.00 -17.68 6.12
N ASP A 176 -13.22 -17.53 5.61
CA ASP A 176 -13.47 -16.95 4.27
C ASP A 176 -13.57 -15.42 4.29
N LEU A 177 -13.59 -14.78 5.46
CA LEU A 177 -13.75 -13.35 5.64
C LEU A 177 -12.53 -12.75 6.38
N ILE A 178 -11.46 -12.58 5.63
CA ILE A 178 -10.18 -12.11 6.18
C ILE A 178 -10.22 -10.60 6.43
N LEU A 179 -9.86 -10.21 7.66
CA LEU A 179 -9.65 -8.84 8.09
C LEU A 179 -8.21 -8.68 8.59
N ASP A 180 -7.42 -7.92 7.87
CA ASP A 180 -6.07 -7.58 8.29
C ASP A 180 -5.99 -6.10 8.66
N LEU A 181 -5.09 -5.78 9.58
CA LEU A 181 -4.81 -4.40 9.98
C LEU A 181 -3.45 -3.96 9.47
N VAL A 182 -3.32 -2.66 9.18
CA VAL A 182 -2.05 -2.05 8.76
C VAL A 182 -1.56 -1.09 9.83
N TYR A 183 -0.35 -1.37 10.31
CA TYR A 183 0.45 -0.46 11.12
C TYR A 183 1.36 0.40 10.24
N ASN A 184 1.44 1.68 10.55
CA ASN A 184 2.47 2.60 10.06
C ASN A 184 3.08 3.36 11.25
N PRO A 185 4.41 3.53 11.32
CA PRO A 185 5.02 4.38 12.33
C PRO A 185 4.61 5.85 12.12
N GLN A 186 4.65 6.63 13.18
CA GLN A 186 4.49 8.08 13.08
C GLN A 186 5.63 8.68 12.23
N LEU A 187 5.32 9.78 11.53
CA LEU A 187 6.35 10.53 10.83
C LEU A 187 7.39 11.05 11.82
N PRO A 188 8.70 10.91 11.54
CA PRO A 188 9.75 11.28 12.48
C PRO A 188 9.69 12.80 12.76
N PRO A 189 9.65 13.19 14.04
CA PRO A 189 9.64 14.62 14.41
C PRO A 189 11.01 15.28 14.29
N GLY A 190 12.08 14.50 14.15
CA GLY A 190 13.48 14.93 14.06
C GLY A 190 14.36 13.79 13.57
N GLU A 191 15.66 13.87 13.82
CA GLU A 191 16.68 12.93 13.31
C GLU A 191 16.68 11.54 14.00
N LYS A 192 15.81 11.30 14.97
CA LYS A 192 15.65 9.97 15.57
C LYS A 192 14.71 9.14 14.72
N PHE A 193 15.28 8.37 13.81
CA PHE A 193 14.55 7.43 12.97
C PHE A 193 14.45 6.06 13.63
N SER A 194 13.38 5.32 13.34
CA SER A 194 13.20 3.95 13.77
C SER A 194 12.50 3.15 12.65
N LEU A 195 12.86 1.89 12.54
CA LEU A 195 12.09 0.93 11.75
C LEU A 195 10.84 0.50 12.52
N PRO A 196 9.82 -0.06 11.84
CA PRO A 196 8.70 -0.71 12.52
C PRO A 196 9.21 -1.76 13.53
N PRO A 197 8.50 -1.96 14.64
CA PRO A 197 8.77 -3.08 15.53
C PRO A 197 8.60 -4.43 14.81
N ASP A 198 9.10 -5.51 15.43
CA ASP A 198 8.83 -6.87 14.98
C ASP A 198 7.33 -7.10 14.80
N GLN A 199 6.94 -7.59 13.60
CA GLN A 199 5.54 -7.71 13.21
C GLN A 199 4.77 -8.68 14.11
N ALA A 200 5.34 -9.83 14.42
CA ALA A 200 4.64 -10.86 15.23
C ALA A 200 4.39 -10.37 16.66
N LYS A 201 5.37 -9.68 17.25
CA LYS A 201 5.22 -9.08 18.57
C LYS A 201 4.17 -7.98 18.57
N LEU A 202 4.22 -7.08 17.59
CA LEU A 202 3.26 -5.99 17.49
C LEU A 202 1.85 -6.50 17.19
N GLU A 203 1.70 -7.55 16.37
CA GLU A 203 0.42 -8.21 16.12
C GLU A 203 -0.19 -8.76 17.41
N LYS A 204 0.64 -9.39 18.26
CA LYS A 204 0.19 -9.87 19.56
C LYS A 204 -0.33 -8.72 20.43
N ASP A 205 0.42 -7.62 20.54
CA ASP A 205 0.01 -6.45 21.31
C ASP A 205 -1.32 -5.86 20.79
N TYR A 206 -1.50 -5.77 19.47
CA TYR A 206 -2.76 -5.33 18.85
C TYR A 206 -3.93 -6.28 19.16
N LYS A 207 -3.71 -7.60 19.04
CA LYS A 207 -4.74 -8.61 19.31
C LYS A 207 -5.19 -8.56 20.78
N GLU A 208 -4.23 -8.50 21.69
CA GLU A 208 -4.52 -8.42 23.13
C GLU A 208 -5.27 -7.13 23.47
N PHE A 209 -4.81 -5.98 22.98
CA PHE A 209 -5.44 -4.69 23.26
C PHE A 209 -6.85 -4.60 22.67
N LEU A 210 -7.02 -4.88 21.37
CA LEU A 210 -8.31 -4.72 20.70
C LEU A 210 -9.35 -5.73 21.20
N LEU A 211 -8.93 -6.95 21.53
CA LEU A 211 -9.84 -7.95 22.12
C LEU A 211 -10.27 -7.55 23.54
N ALA A 212 -9.32 -7.13 24.39
CA ALA A 212 -9.62 -6.80 25.78
C ALA A 212 -10.49 -5.54 25.93
N HIS A 213 -10.26 -4.52 25.10
CA HIS A 213 -10.97 -3.24 25.24
C HIS A 213 -12.27 -3.14 24.43
N PHE A 214 -12.35 -3.86 23.29
CA PHE A 214 -13.44 -3.70 22.34
C PHE A 214 -14.07 -5.03 21.89
N GLY A 215 -13.49 -6.18 22.22
CA GLY A 215 -13.92 -7.48 21.70
C GLY A 215 -13.63 -7.69 20.20
N ILE A 216 -12.76 -6.85 19.61
CA ILE A 216 -12.43 -6.89 18.19
C ILE A 216 -11.43 -8.01 17.89
N LYS A 217 -11.71 -8.76 16.82
CA LYS A 217 -10.86 -9.80 16.26
C LYS A 217 -10.42 -9.44 14.85
N PHE A 218 -9.18 -9.79 14.50
CA PHE A 218 -8.63 -9.65 13.14
C PHE A 218 -7.64 -10.79 12.88
N ASN A 219 -7.27 -11.00 11.60
CA ASN A 219 -6.41 -12.13 11.21
C ASN A 219 -4.92 -11.79 11.35
N HIS A 220 -4.42 -10.79 10.60
CA HIS A 220 -3.00 -10.45 10.59
C HIS A 220 -2.76 -8.95 10.73
N LEU A 221 -1.63 -8.59 11.31
CA LEU A 221 -1.11 -7.23 11.29
C LEU A 221 -0.03 -7.12 10.22
N LEU A 222 -0.15 -6.13 9.34
CA LEU A 222 0.84 -5.81 8.31
C LEU A 222 1.62 -4.57 8.77
N THR A 223 2.93 -4.71 8.99
CA THR A 223 3.78 -3.57 9.36
C THR A 223 4.38 -2.93 8.10
N ILE A 224 4.12 -1.64 7.90
CA ILE A 224 4.60 -0.90 6.74
C ILE A 224 5.48 0.26 7.18
N THR A 225 6.72 0.31 6.68
CA THR A 225 7.64 1.44 6.86
C THR A 225 7.10 2.67 6.11
N ASN A 226 7.28 3.86 6.68
CA ASN A 226 7.01 5.09 5.96
C ASN A 226 8.05 5.30 4.87
N LEU A 227 7.72 4.96 3.63
CA LEU A 227 8.60 5.22 2.50
C LEU A 227 8.77 6.73 2.28
N PRO A 228 9.96 7.21 1.89
CA PRO A 228 10.24 8.63 1.63
C PRO A 228 9.68 9.09 0.29
N ILE A 229 8.37 8.90 0.08
CA ILE A 229 7.58 9.28 -1.10
C ILE A 229 6.33 10.06 -0.69
N GLY A 230 5.64 10.69 -1.63
CA GLY A 230 4.39 11.42 -1.38
C GLY A 230 4.49 12.40 -0.22
N ARG A 231 3.48 12.43 0.66
CA ARG A 231 3.47 13.35 1.82
C ARG A 231 4.59 13.12 2.82
N THR A 232 5.06 11.88 2.97
CA THR A 232 6.23 11.58 3.82
C THR A 232 7.48 12.27 3.26
N LYS A 233 7.72 12.21 1.96
CA LYS A 233 8.82 12.93 1.28
C LYS A 233 8.74 14.44 1.52
N LEU A 234 7.54 15.00 1.38
CA LEU A 234 7.32 16.43 1.63
C LEU A 234 7.59 16.81 3.09
N HIS A 235 7.15 15.98 4.05
CA HIS A 235 7.42 16.18 5.47
C HIS A 235 8.92 16.17 5.77
N LEU A 236 9.63 15.16 5.28
CA LEU A 236 11.07 14.99 5.46
C LEU A 236 11.86 16.16 4.82
N LYS A 237 11.50 16.57 3.60
CA LYS A 237 12.16 17.69 2.92
C LYS A 237 11.96 19.03 3.64
N ARG A 238 10.75 19.32 4.13
CA ARG A 238 10.47 20.55 4.90
C ARG A 238 11.27 20.66 6.19
N ARG A 239 11.76 19.54 6.71
CA ARG A 239 12.56 19.44 7.94
C ARG A 239 14.05 19.19 7.67
N ASN A 240 14.47 19.17 6.40
CA ASN A 240 15.84 18.83 5.98
C ASN A 240 16.29 17.42 6.45
N LEU A 241 15.35 16.47 6.57
CA LEU A 241 15.58 15.10 7.04
C LEU A 241 15.60 14.06 5.92
N TYR A 242 15.35 14.45 4.67
CA TYR A 242 15.12 13.51 3.57
C TYR A 242 16.34 12.63 3.29
N GLU A 243 17.51 13.24 3.14
CA GLU A 243 18.76 12.55 2.87
C GLU A 243 19.19 11.68 4.05
N SER A 244 19.11 12.22 5.28
CA SER A 244 19.45 11.47 6.51
C SER A 244 18.53 10.26 6.69
N TYR A 245 17.25 10.38 6.32
CA TYR A 245 16.31 9.26 6.38
C TYR A 245 16.62 8.18 5.34
N LEU A 246 17.00 8.57 4.11
CA LEU A 246 17.44 7.61 3.10
C LEU A 246 18.71 6.88 3.53
N GLN A 247 19.71 7.59 4.10
CA GLN A 247 20.92 6.98 4.65
C GLN A 247 20.61 6.03 5.80
N PHE A 248 19.64 6.37 6.67
CA PHE A 248 19.16 5.47 7.72
C PHE A 248 18.57 4.17 7.14
N LEU A 249 17.74 4.27 6.10
CA LEU A 249 17.17 3.09 5.43
C LEU A 249 18.26 2.23 4.76
N GLU A 250 19.23 2.86 4.07
CA GLU A 250 20.37 2.17 3.45
C GLU A 250 21.24 1.45 4.50
N ALA A 251 21.52 2.10 5.63
CA ALA A 251 22.31 1.53 6.72
C ALA A 251 21.64 0.31 7.37
N ASN A 252 20.32 0.19 7.26
CA ASN A 252 19.55 -0.93 7.76
C ASN A 252 19.13 -1.92 6.65
N TYR A 253 19.75 -1.84 5.46
CA TYR A 253 19.47 -2.75 4.35
C TYR A 253 19.69 -4.22 4.77
N ASN A 254 18.70 -5.05 4.44
CA ASN A 254 18.74 -6.50 4.66
C ASN A 254 18.55 -7.24 3.34
N GLY A 255 19.58 -7.95 2.89
CA GLY A 255 19.59 -8.70 1.62
C GLY A 255 18.55 -9.82 1.56
N ASP A 256 18.18 -10.43 2.71
CA ASP A 256 17.20 -11.53 2.76
C ASP A 256 15.79 -11.08 2.33
N THR A 257 15.51 -9.79 2.42
CA THR A 257 14.23 -9.20 2.00
C THR A 257 14.09 -9.04 0.49
N VAL A 258 15.16 -9.21 -0.30
CA VAL A 258 15.16 -8.96 -1.75
C VAL A 258 14.36 -10.00 -2.52
N GLU A 259 14.47 -11.28 -2.12
CA GLU A 259 13.80 -12.38 -2.84
C GLU A 259 12.27 -12.29 -2.75
N PRO A 260 11.64 -11.98 -1.60
CA PRO A 260 10.19 -11.84 -1.48
C PRO A 260 9.64 -10.45 -1.84
N LEU A 261 10.42 -9.53 -2.44
CA LEU A 261 9.92 -8.21 -2.84
C LEU A 261 8.69 -8.34 -3.77
N MET A 262 7.60 -7.73 -3.39
CA MET A 262 6.32 -7.78 -4.12
C MET A 262 6.41 -7.25 -5.55
N CYS A 263 7.25 -6.24 -5.81
CA CYS A 263 7.43 -5.66 -7.14
C CYS A 263 7.95 -6.66 -8.18
N ARG A 264 8.43 -7.83 -7.77
CA ARG A 264 8.87 -8.91 -8.67
C ARG A 264 7.72 -9.75 -9.21
N SER A 265 6.62 -9.92 -8.47
CA SER A 265 5.45 -10.73 -8.87
C SER A 265 4.15 -9.94 -9.02
N GLN A 266 4.23 -8.61 -8.95
CA GLN A 266 3.10 -7.70 -9.02
C GLN A 266 3.23 -6.74 -10.20
N LEU A 267 2.09 -6.30 -10.72
CA LEU A 267 1.94 -5.07 -11.50
C LEU A 267 1.00 -4.12 -10.75
N SER A 268 1.32 -2.83 -10.77
CA SER A 268 0.45 -1.76 -10.27
C SER A 268 -0.03 -0.91 -11.45
N ILE A 269 -1.32 -0.65 -11.52
CA ILE A 269 -1.94 0.13 -12.61
C ILE A 269 -2.57 1.38 -12.01
N ASP A 270 -2.29 2.55 -12.60
CA ASP A 270 -2.93 3.79 -12.19
C ASP A 270 -4.29 4.01 -12.88
N TYR A 271 -5.02 5.01 -12.41
CA TYR A 271 -6.33 5.41 -12.95
C TYR A 271 -6.27 5.96 -14.40
N LEU A 272 -5.09 6.09 -14.99
CA LEU A 272 -4.87 6.46 -16.41
C LEU A 272 -4.48 5.26 -17.28
N GLY A 273 -4.31 4.06 -16.69
CA GLY A 273 -3.92 2.84 -17.39
C GLY A 273 -2.41 2.70 -17.63
N ASN A 274 -1.59 3.49 -16.95
CA ASN A 274 -0.15 3.29 -16.94
C ASN A 274 0.23 2.14 -16.01
N VAL A 275 1.28 1.38 -16.37
CA VAL A 275 1.75 0.22 -15.63
C VAL A 275 3.05 0.53 -14.90
N TYR A 276 3.13 0.08 -13.66
CA TYR A 276 4.26 0.24 -12.75
C TYR A 276 4.59 -1.10 -12.08
N ASP A 277 5.79 -1.23 -11.54
CA ASP A 277 6.19 -2.45 -10.84
C ASP A 277 5.58 -2.58 -9.45
N CYS A 278 5.25 -1.44 -8.83
CA CYS A 278 4.58 -1.37 -7.54
C CYS A 278 3.89 0.00 -7.36
N ASP A 279 3.04 0.09 -6.35
CA ASP A 279 2.34 1.29 -5.94
C ASP A 279 3.30 2.47 -5.61
N PHE A 280 4.45 2.17 -5.04
CA PHE A 280 5.44 3.20 -4.69
C PHE A 280 6.11 3.80 -5.94
N ASN A 281 6.46 2.98 -6.92
CA ASN A 281 6.95 3.43 -8.21
C ASN A 281 5.90 4.29 -8.94
N GLN A 282 4.62 3.94 -8.80
CA GLN A 282 3.51 4.72 -9.33
C GLN A 282 3.50 6.15 -8.76
N MET A 283 3.65 6.30 -7.44
CA MET A 283 3.62 7.61 -6.79
C MET A 283 4.79 8.53 -7.17
N GLU A 284 5.92 7.96 -7.53
CA GLU A 284 7.11 8.69 -7.99
C GLU A 284 7.22 8.75 -9.53
N GLY A 285 6.21 8.25 -10.28
CA GLY A 285 6.17 8.29 -11.74
C GLY A 285 7.18 7.38 -12.43
N LEU A 286 7.74 6.39 -11.72
CA LEU A 286 8.68 5.42 -12.27
C LEU A 286 7.91 4.28 -12.96
N ARG A 287 7.52 4.52 -14.22
CA ARG A 287 6.72 3.59 -15.04
C ARG A 287 7.55 2.37 -15.44
N SER A 288 6.88 1.21 -15.46
CA SER A 288 7.48 -0.02 -16.00
C SER A 288 7.80 0.13 -17.49
N ARG A 289 8.89 -0.47 -17.91
CA ARG A 289 9.39 -0.42 -19.30
C ARG A 289 9.48 -1.81 -19.89
N SER A 290 9.24 -1.86 -21.18
CA SER A 290 9.54 -2.99 -22.06
C SER A 290 10.57 -2.55 -23.10
N PRO A 291 11.17 -3.46 -23.88
CA PRO A 291 12.02 -3.10 -25.01
C PRO A 291 11.34 -2.17 -26.04
N LYS A 292 9.99 -2.10 -26.02
CA LYS A 292 9.19 -1.25 -26.92
C LYS A 292 8.74 0.08 -26.29
N GLY A 293 9.19 0.38 -25.09
CA GLY A 293 8.85 1.61 -24.38
C GLY A 293 8.04 1.39 -23.09
N MET A 294 7.34 2.43 -22.63
CA MET A 294 6.54 2.39 -21.41
C MET A 294 5.31 1.50 -21.58
N VAL A 295 5.03 0.67 -20.56
CA VAL A 295 3.92 -0.28 -20.59
C VAL A 295 2.61 0.40 -20.20
N THR A 296 1.51 0.03 -20.89
CA THR A 296 0.15 0.45 -20.60
C THR A 296 -0.81 -0.74 -20.62
N VAL A 297 -2.01 -0.57 -20.06
CA VAL A 297 -3.10 -1.56 -20.11
C VAL A 297 -3.39 -1.98 -21.56
N GLY A 298 -3.49 -1.02 -22.46
CA GLY A 298 -3.70 -1.29 -23.90
C GLY A 298 -2.59 -2.15 -24.52
N MET A 299 -1.33 -1.95 -24.11
CA MET A 299 -0.22 -2.79 -24.57
C MET A 299 -0.34 -4.22 -24.04
N LEU A 300 -0.70 -4.41 -22.77
CA LEU A 300 -0.88 -5.75 -22.19
C LEU A 300 -1.98 -6.52 -22.92
N LEU A 301 -3.10 -5.89 -23.21
CA LEU A 301 -4.19 -6.48 -23.97
C LEU A 301 -3.79 -6.81 -25.40
N ALA A 302 -3.12 -5.90 -26.11
CA ALA A 302 -2.65 -6.14 -27.48
C ALA A 302 -1.63 -7.27 -27.58
N LYS A 303 -0.79 -7.45 -26.56
CA LYS A 303 0.23 -8.48 -26.51
C LYS A 303 -0.27 -9.84 -26.03
N SER A 304 -1.41 -9.87 -25.34
CA SER A 304 -1.91 -11.06 -24.64
C SER A 304 -0.86 -11.72 -23.72
N SER A 305 0.00 -10.91 -23.12
CA SER A 305 1.03 -11.36 -22.18
C SER A 305 1.30 -10.30 -21.12
N LEU A 306 1.57 -10.75 -19.89
CA LEU A 306 2.07 -9.92 -18.80
C LEU A 306 3.61 -9.92 -18.72
N ASP A 307 4.28 -10.86 -19.42
CA ASP A 307 5.73 -11.04 -19.42
C ASP A 307 6.41 -10.09 -20.43
N VAL A 308 5.95 -8.83 -20.43
CA VAL A 308 6.49 -7.76 -21.29
C VAL A 308 7.50 -6.88 -20.57
N ILE A 309 7.63 -7.09 -19.25
CA ILE A 309 8.54 -6.37 -18.35
C ILE A 309 9.54 -7.39 -17.82
N GLU A 310 10.81 -7.18 -18.08
CA GLU A 310 11.88 -8.10 -17.66
C GLU A 310 12.48 -7.66 -16.32
N GLU A 311 12.71 -6.35 -16.17
CA GLU A 311 13.39 -5.76 -15.01
C GLU A 311 12.47 -4.81 -14.24
N VAL A 312 12.65 -4.81 -12.92
CA VAL A 312 11.95 -3.90 -12.00
C VAL A 312 12.71 -2.58 -11.93
N GLY A 313 12.00 -1.48 -12.16
CA GLY A 313 12.55 -0.14 -11.94
C GLY A 313 12.82 0.12 -10.47
N THR A 314 14.04 0.57 -10.13
CA THR A 314 14.46 0.85 -8.76
C THR A 314 14.85 2.29 -8.54
N ALA A 315 14.73 2.76 -7.29
CA ALA A 315 15.08 4.11 -6.88
C ALA A 315 15.50 4.13 -5.40
N PRO A 316 16.05 5.23 -4.87
CA PRO A 316 16.52 5.30 -3.49
C PRO A 316 15.47 4.93 -2.43
N TYR A 317 14.19 5.20 -2.67
CA TYR A 317 13.12 4.82 -1.72
C TYR A 317 12.91 3.31 -1.61
N CYS A 318 13.46 2.48 -2.53
CA CYS A 318 13.40 1.01 -2.45
C CYS A 318 14.09 0.46 -1.19
N TYR A 319 15.04 1.21 -0.61
CA TYR A 319 15.59 0.88 0.70
C TYR A 319 14.52 0.77 1.79
N GLY A 320 13.40 1.49 1.68
CA GLY A 320 12.28 1.37 2.61
C GLY A 320 11.60 0.00 2.59
N CYS A 321 11.65 -0.71 1.46
CA CYS A 321 11.13 -2.08 1.35
C CYS A 321 12.10 -3.13 1.89
N THR A 322 13.41 -2.80 2.02
CA THR A 322 14.46 -3.77 2.37
C THR A 322 15.15 -3.47 3.70
N ALA A 323 14.76 -2.43 4.42
CA ALA A 323 15.30 -2.10 5.72
C ALA A 323 14.74 -3.03 6.82
N GLY A 324 15.61 -3.59 7.67
CA GLY A 324 15.26 -4.46 8.78
C GLY A 324 14.58 -5.76 8.33
N CYS A 325 13.37 -6.02 8.83
CA CYS A 325 12.56 -7.18 8.38
C CYS A 325 11.91 -6.96 7.01
N GLY A 326 12.20 -5.84 6.36
CA GLY A 326 11.53 -5.45 5.12
C GLY A 326 10.13 -4.91 5.33
N SER A 327 9.59 -4.34 4.26
CA SER A 327 8.25 -3.77 4.27
C SER A 327 7.67 -3.77 2.87
N SER A 328 6.58 -4.49 2.69
CA SER A 328 5.81 -4.48 1.45
C SER A 328 4.37 -4.07 1.71
N CYS A 329 3.54 -3.99 0.67
CA CYS A 329 2.09 -3.86 0.86
C CYS A 329 1.46 -5.05 1.60
N GLY A 330 2.18 -6.16 1.76
CA GLY A 330 1.81 -7.34 2.54
C GLY A 330 2.43 -7.40 3.94
N GLY A 331 3.10 -6.33 4.41
CA GLY A 331 3.78 -6.29 5.70
C GLY A 331 5.26 -6.66 5.63
N ALA A 332 5.83 -7.17 6.75
CA ALA A 332 7.21 -7.62 6.82
C ALA A 332 7.48 -8.74 5.83
N LEU A 333 8.73 -8.83 5.35
CA LEU A 333 9.15 -9.79 4.31
C LEU A 333 9.90 -11.00 4.89
N VAL A 334 10.59 -10.80 6.03
CA VAL A 334 11.35 -11.81 6.77
C VAL A 334 11.17 -11.64 8.27
#